data_47add5f4191eaec00c55ec86f5f751a9
#
_entry.id   47add5f4191eaec00c55ec86f5f751a9
#
_cell.length_a   1.000
_cell.length_b   1.000
_cell.length_c   1.000
_cell.angle_alpha   90.00
_cell.angle_beta   90.00
_cell.angle_gamma   90.00
#
_symmetry.space_group_name_H-M   'P 1'
#
loop_
_entity.id
_entity.type
_entity.pdbx_description
1 polymer ?
#
loop_
_entity_poly.entity_id
_entity_poly.type
_entity_poly.pdbx_seq_one_letter_code
_entity_poly.pdbx_strand_id
1 'polypeptide(L)'
;MIEILPILIKALLITLVVELLMLFLLKERKIKIFIVCGIINIITNPILNIILQYTNHYYLLLIILEIVIVIIEGIIYYLFKKDIKKAFMISLICNLASLLMGMII
;
A
#
# COMPACT_ATOMS: atom_id res chain seq x y z
N MET A 1 -11.00 6.91 19.23
CA MET A 1 -10.39 7.67 18.10
C MET A 1 -8.98 8.14 18.39
N ILE A 2 -8.76 8.79 19.53
CA ILE A 2 -7.42 9.29 19.89
C ILE A 2 -6.42 8.15 20.05
N GLU A 3 -6.85 7.00 20.58
CA GLU A 3 -5.98 5.85 20.81
C GLU A 3 -5.53 5.15 19.51
N ILE A 4 -6.34 5.24 18.43
CA ILE A 4 -6.03 4.62 17.17
C ILE A 4 -5.09 5.48 16.31
N LEU A 5 -5.07 6.79 16.55
CA LEU A 5 -4.31 7.74 15.73
C LEU A 5 -2.81 7.44 15.68
N PRO A 6 -2.11 7.16 16.81
CA PRO A 6 -0.70 6.79 16.75
C PRO A 6 -0.46 5.50 15.95
N ILE A 7 -1.38 4.55 16.03
CA ILE A 7 -1.31 3.29 15.28
C ILE A 7 -1.42 3.57 13.78
N LEU A 8 -2.36 4.43 13.39
CA LEU A 8 -2.56 4.80 11.99
C LEU A 8 -1.34 5.53 11.41
N ILE A 9 -0.78 6.45 12.18
CA ILE A 9 0.40 7.21 11.75
C ILE A 9 1.60 6.27 11.58
N LYS A 10 1.83 5.38 12.54
CA LYS A 10 2.93 4.42 12.46
C LYS A 10 2.78 3.50 11.24
N ALA A 11 1.58 2.95 11.05
CA ALA A 11 1.31 2.06 9.92
C ALA A 11 1.52 2.78 8.58
N LEU A 12 1.05 4.02 8.47
CA LEU A 12 1.20 4.82 7.25
C LEU A 12 2.68 5.11 6.97
N LEU A 13 3.45 5.51 7.98
CA LEU A 13 4.86 5.82 7.80
C LEU A 13 5.64 4.59 7.36
N ILE A 14 5.41 3.44 7.98
CA ILE A 14 6.06 2.19 7.58
C ILE A 14 5.72 1.85 6.14
N THR A 15 4.45 1.91 5.78
CA THR A 15 3.99 1.60 4.42
C THR A 15 4.62 2.52 3.40
N LEU A 16 4.63 3.84 3.65
CA LEU A 16 5.22 4.80 2.73
C LEU A 16 6.70 4.55 2.53
N VAL A 17 7.45 4.36 3.62
CA VAL A 17 8.90 4.13 3.54
C VAL A 17 9.18 2.85 2.74
N VAL A 18 8.50 1.76 3.06
CA VAL A 18 8.73 0.48 2.40
C VAL A 18 8.37 0.54 0.92
N GLU A 19 7.22 1.12 0.58
CA GLU A 19 6.77 1.16 -0.82
C GLU A 19 7.61 2.10 -1.66
N LEU A 20 8.00 3.25 -1.14
CA LEU A 20 8.89 4.16 -1.86
C LEU A 20 10.26 3.52 -2.07
N LEU A 21 10.78 2.81 -1.06
CA LEU A 21 12.03 2.08 -1.19
C LEU A 21 11.93 0.97 -2.24
N MET A 22 10.82 0.23 -2.26
CA MET A 22 10.62 -0.83 -3.25
C MET A 22 10.53 -0.27 -4.67
N LEU A 23 9.85 0.87 -4.87
CA LEU A 23 9.84 1.55 -6.16
C LEU A 23 11.25 1.90 -6.62
N PHE A 24 12.05 2.42 -5.72
CA PHE A 24 13.44 2.75 -6.02
C PHE A 24 14.24 1.50 -6.41
N LEU A 25 14.09 0.41 -5.66
CA LEU A 25 14.77 -0.86 -5.95
C LEU A 25 14.31 -1.48 -7.26
N LEU A 26 13.06 -1.26 -7.66
CA LEU A 26 12.52 -1.72 -8.95
C LEU A 26 12.93 -0.81 -10.10
N LYS A 27 13.82 0.13 -9.85
CA LYS A 27 14.36 1.06 -10.84
C LYS A 27 13.34 2.04 -11.41
N GLU A 28 12.29 2.34 -10.65
CA GLU A 28 11.41 3.44 -11.00
C GLU A 28 12.12 4.76 -10.76
N ARG A 29 12.03 5.65 -11.75
CA ARG A 29 12.72 6.94 -11.67
C ARG A 29 11.78 8.12 -11.91
N LYS A 30 10.55 7.87 -12.36
CA LYS A 30 9.59 8.95 -12.60
C LYS A 30 9.02 9.44 -11.28
N ILE A 31 9.19 10.73 -11.02
CA ILE A 31 8.66 11.37 -9.81
C ILE A 31 7.15 11.16 -9.70
N LYS A 32 6.43 11.19 -10.84
CA LYS A 32 4.97 11.00 -10.85
C LYS A 32 4.57 9.68 -10.19
N ILE A 33 5.31 8.60 -10.43
CA ILE A 33 5.02 7.29 -9.83
C ILE A 33 5.19 7.34 -8.32
N PHE A 34 6.25 7.99 -7.82
CA PHE A 34 6.46 8.14 -6.38
C PHE A 34 5.36 8.98 -5.73
N ILE A 35 4.94 10.07 -6.37
CA ILE A 35 3.86 10.92 -5.86
C ILE A 35 2.53 10.15 -5.83
N VAL A 36 2.23 9.41 -6.90
CA VAL A 36 1.01 8.59 -6.97
C VAL A 36 1.01 7.53 -5.88
N CYS A 37 2.14 6.85 -5.67
CA CYS A 37 2.29 5.87 -4.60
C CYS A 37 1.98 6.51 -3.23
N GLY A 38 2.57 7.66 -2.95
CA GLY A 38 2.33 8.37 -1.69
C GLY A 38 0.87 8.74 -1.49
N ILE A 39 0.23 9.32 -2.52
CA ILE A 39 -1.17 9.73 -2.44
C ILE A 39 -2.08 8.53 -2.21
N ILE A 40 -1.89 7.45 -2.96
CA ILE A 40 -2.71 6.24 -2.82
C ILE A 40 -2.59 5.71 -1.40
N ASN A 41 -1.40 5.64 -0.85
CA ASN A 41 -1.18 5.10 0.49
C ASN A 41 -1.73 6.00 1.59
N ILE A 42 -1.65 7.31 1.42
CA ILE A 42 -2.24 8.25 2.37
C ILE A 42 -3.76 8.06 2.45
N ILE A 43 -4.38 7.69 1.34
CA ILE A 43 -5.83 7.46 1.30
C ILE A 43 -6.18 6.04 1.76
N THR A 44 -5.52 5.02 1.21
CA THR A 44 -5.92 3.62 1.43
C THR A 44 -5.50 3.07 2.77
N ASN A 45 -4.32 3.42 3.26
CA ASN A 45 -3.77 2.81 4.47
C ASN A 45 -4.59 3.12 5.72
N PRO A 46 -4.97 4.39 5.99
CA PRO A 46 -5.83 4.66 7.14
C PRO A 46 -7.19 3.99 7.05
N ILE A 47 -7.79 3.96 5.86
CA ILE A 47 -9.09 3.31 5.65
C ILE A 47 -8.99 1.82 5.97
N LEU A 48 -7.97 1.15 5.45
CA LEU A 48 -7.72 -0.27 5.71
C LEU A 48 -7.60 -0.53 7.20
N ASN A 49 -6.77 0.24 7.90
CA ASN A 49 -6.53 0.04 9.33
C ASN A 49 -7.77 0.31 10.17
N ILE A 50 -8.57 1.32 9.81
CA ILE A 50 -9.81 1.60 10.51
C ILE A 50 -10.78 0.42 10.35
N ILE A 51 -10.94 -0.09 9.14
CA ILE A 51 -11.82 -1.23 8.88
C ILE A 51 -11.36 -2.45 9.69
N LEU A 52 -10.05 -2.73 9.73
CA LEU A 52 -9.52 -3.88 10.44
C LEU A 52 -9.71 -3.79 11.96
N GLN A 53 -9.79 -2.59 12.53
CA GLN A 53 -10.02 -2.42 13.97
C GLN A 53 -11.41 -2.87 14.40
N TYR A 54 -12.37 -2.90 13.49
CA TYR A 54 -13.77 -3.19 13.80
C TYR A 54 -14.23 -4.56 13.30
N THR A 55 -13.29 -5.44 12.91
CA THR A 55 -13.65 -6.77 12.43
C THR A 55 -13.17 -7.86 13.36
N ASN A 56 -13.96 -8.96 13.43
CA ASN A 56 -13.57 -10.18 14.15
C ASN A 56 -12.80 -11.16 13.25
N HIS A 57 -12.76 -10.90 11.95
CA HIS A 57 -12.10 -11.75 10.97
C HIS A 57 -10.88 -11.03 10.37
N TYR A 58 -9.94 -10.68 11.25
CA TYR A 58 -8.80 -9.81 10.89
C TYR A 58 -8.02 -10.32 9.69
N TYR A 59 -7.55 -11.57 9.75
CA TYR A 59 -6.67 -12.08 8.69
C TYR A 59 -7.40 -12.28 7.37
N LEU A 60 -8.63 -12.78 7.41
CA LEU A 60 -9.43 -12.95 6.20
C LEU A 60 -9.70 -11.62 5.52
N LEU A 61 -10.15 -10.63 6.28
CA LEU A 61 -10.44 -9.31 5.74
C LEU A 61 -9.18 -8.58 5.29
N LEU A 62 -8.08 -8.77 6.00
CA LEU A 62 -6.78 -8.20 5.61
C LEU A 62 -6.37 -8.70 4.23
N ILE A 63 -6.45 -9.99 3.97
CA ILE A 63 -6.09 -10.57 2.67
C ILE A 63 -7.00 -10.03 1.58
N ILE A 64 -8.32 -9.99 1.81
CA ILE A 64 -9.28 -9.49 0.83
C ILE A 64 -9.01 -8.02 0.50
N LEU A 65 -8.80 -7.18 1.52
CA LEU A 65 -8.56 -5.75 1.32
C LEU A 65 -7.23 -5.49 0.63
N GLU A 66 -6.19 -6.28 0.95
CA GLU A 66 -4.90 -6.16 0.27
C GLU A 66 -5.01 -6.51 -1.21
N ILE A 67 -5.77 -7.54 -1.56
CA ILE A 67 -6.01 -7.90 -2.96
C ILE A 67 -6.73 -6.75 -3.68
N VAL A 68 -7.74 -6.16 -3.06
CA VAL A 68 -8.46 -5.02 -3.64
C VAL A 68 -7.52 -3.84 -3.85
N ILE A 69 -6.66 -3.54 -2.88
CA ILE A 69 -5.71 -2.44 -2.98
C ILE A 69 -4.70 -2.70 -4.10
N VAL A 70 -4.19 -3.92 -4.23
CA VAL A 70 -3.25 -4.28 -5.31
C VAL A 70 -3.90 -4.04 -6.67
N ILE A 71 -5.16 -4.41 -6.83
CA ILE A 71 -5.88 -4.21 -8.10
C ILE A 71 -6.04 -2.72 -8.39
N ILE A 72 -6.48 -1.94 -7.40
CA ILE A 72 -6.69 -0.50 -7.56
C ILE A 72 -5.38 0.21 -7.90
N GLU A 73 -4.33 -0.06 -7.14
CA GLU A 73 -3.03 0.56 -7.39
C GLU A 73 -2.45 0.12 -8.73
N GLY A 74 -2.63 -1.15 -9.09
CA GLY A 74 -2.17 -1.66 -10.39
C GLY A 74 -2.83 -0.94 -11.55
N ILE A 75 -4.14 -0.69 -11.45
CA ILE A 75 -4.87 0.07 -12.47
C ILE A 75 -4.33 1.49 -12.55
N ILE A 76 -4.12 2.14 -11.42
CA ILE A 76 -3.62 3.52 -11.39
C ILE A 76 -2.21 3.59 -11.97
N TYR A 77 -1.32 2.68 -11.57
CA TYR A 77 0.04 2.63 -12.12
C TYR A 77 0.02 2.36 -13.63
N TYR A 78 -0.91 1.53 -14.10
CA TYR A 78 -1.06 1.28 -15.53
C TYR A 78 -1.37 2.55 -16.31
N LEU A 79 -2.19 3.44 -15.75
CA LEU A 79 -2.51 4.71 -16.40
C LEU A 79 -1.28 5.58 -16.61
N PHE A 80 -0.27 5.44 -15.75
CA PHE A 80 0.96 6.23 -15.84
C PHE A 80 2.07 5.52 -16.62
N LYS A 81 2.16 4.20 -16.53
CA LYS A 81 3.25 3.44 -17.17
C LYS A 81 2.88 2.86 -18.54
N LYS A 82 1.61 2.62 -18.79
CA LYS A 82 1.13 2.02 -20.05
C LYS A 82 1.64 0.59 -20.28
N ASP A 83 2.11 -0.09 -19.24
CA ASP A 83 2.55 -1.48 -19.30
C ASP A 83 1.84 -2.23 -18.16
N ILE A 84 0.85 -3.04 -18.52
CA ILE A 84 -0.02 -3.68 -17.55
C ILE A 84 0.73 -4.68 -16.66
N LYS A 85 1.67 -5.44 -17.23
CA LYS A 85 2.44 -6.40 -16.43
C LYS A 85 3.30 -5.71 -15.41
N LYS A 86 4.02 -4.66 -15.79
CA LYS A 86 4.86 -3.90 -14.86
C LYS A 86 4.04 -3.19 -13.82
N ALA A 87 2.90 -2.60 -14.21
CA ALA A 87 2.04 -1.87 -13.27
C ALA A 87 1.54 -2.77 -12.16
N PHE A 88 0.99 -3.94 -12.51
CA PHE A 88 0.48 -4.88 -11.50
C PHE A 88 1.59 -5.54 -10.71
N MET A 89 2.74 -5.81 -11.34
CA MET A 89 3.90 -6.34 -10.64
C MET A 89 4.41 -5.36 -9.60
N ILE A 90 4.53 -4.08 -9.93
CA ILE A 90 4.92 -3.03 -8.99
C ILE A 90 3.94 -2.97 -7.83
N SER A 91 2.64 -2.92 -8.14
CA SER A 91 1.61 -2.87 -7.12
C SER A 91 1.69 -4.08 -6.18
N LEU A 92 1.79 -5.29 -6.74
CA LEU A 92 1.85 -6.52 -5.95
C LEU A 92 3.08 -6.54 -5.05
N ILE A 93 4.26 -6.26 -5.61
CA ILE A 93 5.52 -6.31 -4.86
C ILE A 93 5.53 -5.26 -3.75
N CYS A 94 5.12 -4.03 -4.06
CA CYS A 94 5.12 -2.94 -3.07
C CYS A 94 4.16 -3.24 -1.93
N ASN A 95 2.96 -3.72 -2.24
CA ASN A 95 1.97 -4.02 -1.21
C ASN A 95 2.35 -5.25 -0.39
N LEU A 96 2.91 -6.28 -1.02
CA LEU A 96 3.36 -7.46 -0.31
C LEU A 96 4.51 -7.13 0.64
N ALA A 97 5.49 -6.35 0.18
CA ALA A 97 6.61 -5.93 1.01
C ALA A 97 6.13 -5.10 2.21
N SER A 98 5.22 -4.17 1.97
CA SER A 98 4.64 -3.33 3.00
C SER A 98 3.86 -4.15 4.03
N LEU A 99 3.08 -5.13 3.57
CA LEU A 99 2.33 -6.03 4.45
C LEU A 99 3.26 -6.85 5.33
N LEU A 100 4.30 -7.45 4.74
CA LEU A 100 5.26 -8.27 5.49
C LEU A 100 6.02 -7.45 6.53
N MET A 101 6.46 -6.25 6.17
CA MET A 101 7.14 -5.36 7.11
C MET A 101 6.22 -4.92 8.24
N GLY A 102 4.95 -4.64 7.93
CA GLY A 102 3.96 -4.30 8.95
C GLY A 102 3.69 -5.43 9.92
N MET A 103 3.79 -6.68 9.48
CA MET A 103 3.62 -7.85 10.35
C MET A 103 4.82 -8.07 11.25
N ILE A 104 6.02 -7.71 10.81
CA ILE A 104 7.26 -7.88 11.59
C ILE A 104 7.40 -6.79 12.65
N ILE A 105 7.09 -5.58 12.29
CA ILE A 105 7.22 -4.40 13.17
C ILE A 105 5.95 -4.18 13.99
#